data_3d970b7ca66e8bb18db3659351db2aad
#
_entry.id   3d970b7ca66e8bb18db3659351db2aad
#
_cell.length_a   1.000
_cell.length_b   1.000
_cell.length_c   1.000
_cell.angle_alpha   90.00
_cell.angle_beta   90.00
_cell.angle_gamma   90.00
#
_symmetry.space_group_name_H-M   'P 1'
#
loop_
_entity.id
_entity.type
_entity.pdbx_description
1 polymer ?
#
loop_
_entity_poly.entity_id
_entity_poly.type
_entity_poly.pdbx_seq_one_letter_code
_entity_poly.pdbx_strand_id
1 'polypeptide(L)'
;TCLDIQQGRADLVLLAGGETWRTRMRLRARGIRPDWTRQDESVPVPPGAGSDVPMSGPAEDRIGLDRPSFVYPMFEEALRIAGGESIEDHRRRIGDLWARFSAVAAANPNAWVRESLTAEQICEVGPDNRMISWPYPKLMNSNNMVDQSAAVVLCSAEKAEYLQIPRDQWVFPHAGTDSHDTYSIAERDELHRSPAIRIGGARVLELAGIGL
;
A
#
# COMPACT_ATOMS: atom_id res chain seq x y z
N THR A 1 17.64 -7.91 -1.43
CA THR A 1 17.65 -8.61 -2.74
C THR A 1 18.53 -7.90 -3.76
N CYS A 2 18.30 -6.59 -4.09
CA CYS A 2 19.16 -5.89 -5.07
C CYS A 2 20.65 -5.90 -4.68
N LEU A 3 20.96 -5.66 -3.40
CA LEU A 3 22.32 -5.74 -2.89
C LEU A 3 22.92 -7.18 -2.99
N ASP A 4 22.12 -8.22 -2.83
CA ASP A 4 22.59 -9.60 -2.97
C ASP A 4 22.95 -9.91 -4.42
N ILE A 5 22.15 -9.43 -5.37
CA ILE A 5 22.45 -9.56 -6.80
C ILE A 5 23.70 -8.75 -7.16
N GLN A 6 23.80 -7.50 -6.72
CA GLN A 6 24.95 -6.63 -6.96
C GLN A 6 26.27 -7.24 -6.42
N GLN A 7 26.20 -7.95 -5.29
CA GLN A 7 27.34 -8.58 -4.63
C GLN A 7 27.59 -10.02 -5.09
N GLY A 8 26.85 -10.50 -6.09
CA GLY A 8 26.99 -11.84 -6.63
C GLY A 8 26.54 -12.96 -5.69
N ARG A 9 25.76 -12.65 -4.65
CA ARG A 9 25.18 -13.67 -3.74
C ARG A 9 23.93 -14.33 -4.30
N ALA A 10 23.30 -13.71 -5.28
CA ALA A 10 22.17 -14.27 -6.03
C ALA A 10 22.22 -13.78 -7.48
N ASP A 11 21.92 -14.64 -8.43
CA ASP A 11 21.86 -14.30 -9.85
C ASP A 11 20.44 -13.83 -10.25
N LEU A 12 19.44 -14.47 -9.68
CA LEU A 12 18.04 -14.22 -9.98
C LEU A 12 17.19 -14.50 -8.74
N VAL A 13 16.26 -13.61 -8.46
CA VAL A 13 15.32 -13.75 -7.34
C VAL A 13 13.90 -13.50 -7.84
N LEU A 14 12.99 -14.41 -7.53
CA LEU A 14 11.55 -14.23 -7.70
C LEU A 14 10.95 -13.71 -6.38
N LEU A 15 10.35 -12.54 -6.43
CA LEU A 15 9.52 -12.03 -5.34
C LEU A 15 8.06 -12.20 -5.75
N ALA A 16 7.30 -12.93 -4.94
CA ALA A 16 5.89 -13.17 -5.19
C ALA A 16 5.08 -13.01 -3.91
N GLY A 17 3.88 -12.51 -4.04
CA GLY A 17 2.93 -12.40 -2.94
C GLY A 17 1.50 -12.52 -3.42
N GLY A 18 0.61 -12.94 -2.55
CA GLY A 18 -0.79 -13.10 -2.87
C GLY A 18 -1.69 -12.96 -1.65
N GLU A 19 -2.92 -12.55 -1.91
CA GLU A 19 -4.00 -12.49 -0.94
C GLU A 19 -5.22 -13.22 -1.48
N THR A 20 -5.83 -14.07 -0.65
CA THR A 20 -6.98 -14.90 -1.00
C THR A 20 -8.14 -14.70 -0.02
N TRP A 21 -8.25 -13.52 0.56
CA TRP A 21 -9.21 -13.25 1.63
C TRP A 21 -10.66 -13.50 1.21
N ARG A 22 -11.02 -13.08 -0.01
CA ARG A 22 -12.37 -13.29 -0.55
C ARG A 22 -12.73 -14.76 -0.65
N THR A 23 -11.87 -15.57 -1.25
CA THR A 23 -12.06 -17.03 -1.36
C THR A 23 -12.13 -17.68 0.01
N ARG A 24 -11.22 -17.33 0.92
CA ARG A 24 -11.22 -17.85 2.30
C ARG A 24 -12.54 -17.57 3.02
N MET A 25 -13.05 -16.35 2.94
CA MET A 25 -14.30 -15.97 3.59
C MET A 25 -15.51 -16.71 2.98
N ARG A 26 -15.54 -16.89 1.65
CA ARG A 26 -16.59 -17.64 0.96
C ARG A 26 -16.59 -19.12 1.33
N LEU A 27 -15.44 -19.75 1.39
CA LEU A 27 -15.29 -21.15 1.79
C LEU A 27 -15.71 -21.32 3.26
N ARG A 28 -15.26 -20.44 4.15
CA ARG A 28 -15.63 -20.44 5.57
C ARG A 28 -17.15 -20.32 5.76
N ALA A 29 -17.81 -19.44 5.01
CA ALA A 29 -19.28 -19.28 5.05
C ALA A 29 -20.04 -20.55 4.61
N ARG A 30 -19.41 -21.42 3.83
CA ARG A 30 -19.94 -22.72 3.40
C ARG A 30 -19.50 -23.89 4.27
N GLY A 31 -18.76 -23.64 5.36
CA GLY A 31 -18.19 -24.69 6.21
C GLY A 31 -17.07 -25.49 5.54
N ILE A 32 -16.53 -25.02 4.43
CA ILE A 32 -15.47 -25.69 3.68
C ILE A 32 -14.11 -25.21 4.19
N ARG A 33 -13.27 -26.14 4.58
CA ARG A 33 -11.85 -25.91 4.89
C ARG A 33 -11.02 -26.22 3.64
N PRO A 34 -10.33 -25.25 3.03
CA PRO A 34 -9.53 -25.52 1.86
C PRO A 34 -8.31 -26.37 2.18
N ASP A 35 -8.03 -27.33 1.33
CA ASP A 35 -6.81 -28.14 1.36
C ASP A 35 -5.73 -27.47 0.47
N TRP A 36 -5.16 -26.40 0.99
CA TRP A 36 -4.09 -25.69 0.29
C TRP A 36 -2.71 -26.22 0.69
N THR A 37 -1.81 -26.20 -0.26
CA THR A 37 -0.40 -26.50 -0.03
C THR A 37 0.12 -25.64 1.13
N ARG A 38 0.82 -26.29 2.05
CA ARG A 38 1.50 -25.65 3.18
C ARG A 38 2.99 -25.91 3.06
N GLN A 39 3.78 -24.93 3.50
CA GLN A 39 5.20 -25.12 3.62
C GLN A 39 5.48 -26.20 4.68
N ASP A 40 6.42 -27.07 4.40
CA ASP A 40 6.89 -28.04 5.36
C ASP A 40 7.57 -27.32 6.54
N GLU A 41 7.29 -27.79 7.77
CA GLU A 41 7.84 -27.20 8.99
C GLU A 41 9.37 -27.28 9.10
N SER A 42 9.99 -28.20 8.36
CA SER A 42 11.45 -28.32 8.30
C SER A 42 12.12 -27.23 7.46
N VAL A 43 11.36 -26.49 6.64
CA VAL A 43 11.91 -25.39 5.86
C VAL A 43 12.16 -24.19 6.78
N PRO A 44 13.41 -23.73 6.91
CA PRO A 44 13.72 -22.64 7.83
C PRO A 44 13.03 -21.34 7.37
N VAL A 45 12.51 -20.62 8.34
CA VAL A 45 11.98 -19.26 8.10
C VAL A 45 13.13 -18.38 7.62
N PRO A 46 13.00 -17.68 6.50
CA PRO A 46 14.05 -16.76 6.05
C PRO A 46 14.29 -15.67 7.10
N PRO A 47 15.53 -15.16 7.20
CA PRO A 47 15.82 -14.08 8.13
C PRO A 47 14.97 -12.87 7.82
N GLY A 48 14.26 -12.37 8.82
CA GLY A 48 13.49 -11.13 8.72
C GLY A 48 14.40 -9.91 8.61
N ALA A 49 13.98 -8.92 7.85
CA ALA A 49 14.59 -7.60 7.88
C ALA A 49 13.72 -6.65 8.71
N GLY A 50 14.34 -5.96 9.67
CA GLY A 50 13.64 -5.06 10.59
C GLY A 50 13.17 -5.74 11.88
N SER A 51 12.42 -5.01 12.68
CA SER A 51 11.82 -5.47 13.94
C SER A 51 10.30 -5.42 13.86
N ASP A 52 9.66 -6.37 14.54
CA ASP A 52 8.20 -6.35 14.69
C ASP A 52 7.84 -5.33 15.78
N VAL A 53 7.35 -4.18 15.35
CA VAL A 53 7.00 -3.06 16.23
C VAL A 53 5.47 -2.88 16.21
N PRO A 54 4.82 -2.76 17.39
CA PRO A 54 3.40 -2.45 17.45
C PRO A 54 3.07 -1.15 16.72
N MET A 55 2.02 -1.18 15.89
CA MET A 55 1.57 -0.01 15.11
C MET A 55 0.71 0.96 15.92
N SER A 56 0.33 0.59 17.13
CA SER A 56 -0.47 1.37 18.07
C SER A 56 0.03 1.21 19.49
N GLY A 57 -0.23 2.18 20.34
CA GLY A 57 0.08 2.13 21.76
C GLY A 57 -1.11 1.59 22.61
N PRO A 58 -0.87 1.20 23.88
CA PRO A 58 -1.94 0.67 24.73
C PRO A 58 -3.11 1.62 24.95
N ALA A 59 -2.89 2.92 24.86
CA ALA A 59 -3.94 3.93 24.98
C ALA A 59 -4.85 3.94 23.74
N GLU A 60 -4.26 3.81 22.57
CA GLU A 60 -4.94 3.74 21.27
C GLU A 60 -5.75 2.44 21.15
N ASP A 61 -5.17 1.31 21.57
CA ASP A 61 -5.84 0.01 21.57
C ASP A 61 -7.10 0.01 22.45
N ARG A 62 -7.04 0.67 23.61
CA ARG A 62 -8.20 0.78 24.52
C ARG A 62 -9.38 1.50 23.93
N ILE A 63 -9.17 2.44 23.02
CA ILE A 63 -10.23 3.20 22.36
C ILE A 63 -10.54 2.67 20.94
N GLY A 64 -9.89 1.58 20.53
CA GLY A 64 -10.07 0.96 19.22
C GLY A 64 -9.46 1.75 18.06
N LEU A 65 -8.46 2.57 18.31
CA LEU A 65 -7.70 3.30 17.29
C LEU A 65 -6.54 2.43 16.79
N ASP A 66 -6.88 1.26 16.30
CA ASP A 66 -5.98 0.15 15.98
C ASP A 66 -5.92 -0.22 14.48
N ARG A 67 -6.65 0.52 13.64
CA ARG A 67 -6.76 0.17 12.22
C ARG A 67 -6.78 1.39 11.28
N PRO A 68 -6.27 1.23 10.04
CA PRO A 68 -6.16 2.33 9.07
C PRO A 68 -7.45 3.10 8.83
N SER A 69 -8.60 2.41 8.78
CA SER A 69 -9.89 3.06 8.55
C SER A 69 -10.32 4.06 9.65
N PHE A 70 -9.73 3.99 10.83
CA PHE A 70 -9.97 4.93 11.93
C PHE A 70 -8.85 5.95 12.09
N VAL A 71 -7.65 5.56 11.69
CA VAL A 71 -6.43 6.35 11.84
C VAL A 71 -6.27 7.36 10.70
N TYR A 72 -6.45 6.95 9.45
CA TYR A 72 -6.21 7.82 8.29
C TYR A 72 -7.11 9.05 8.23
N PRO A 73 -8.39 9.01 8.67
CA PRO A 73 -9.20 10.21 8.78
C PRO A 73 -8.59 11.33 9.64
N MET A 74 -7.82 10.96 10.67
CA MET A 74 -7.16 11.95 11.53
C MET A 74 -6.05 12.69 10.77
N PHE A 75 -5.28 11.97 9.95
CA PHE A 75 -4.28 12.58 9.07
C PHE A 75 -4.92 13.48 8.01
N GLU A 76 -6.02 13.01 7.40
CA GLU A 76 -6.74 13.77 6.37
C GLU A 76 -7.29 15.08 6.93
N GLU A 77 -7.89 15.04 8.12
CA GLU A 77 -8.41 16.24 8.78
C GLU A 77 -7.28 17.20 9.19
N ALA A 78 -6.16 16.68 9.67
CA ALA A 78 -4.99 17.49 9.97
C ALA A 78 -4.45 18.20 8.72
N LEU A 79 -4.42 17.51 7.58
CA LEU A 79 -4.04 18.09 6.28
C LEU A 79 -5.00 19.19 5.86
N ARG A 80 -6.32 18.99 6.01
CA ARG A 80 -7.34 19.98 5.71
C ARG A 80 -7.13 21.25 6.52
N ILE A 81 -6.98 21.10 7.84
CA ILE A 81 -6.79 22.22 8.76
C ILE A 81 -5.51 22.98 8.45
N ALA A 82 -4.40 22.25 8.25
CA ALA A 82 -3.12 22.86 7.91
C ALA A 82 -3.12 23.60 6.57
N GLY A 83 -3.92 23.10 5.61
CA GLY A 83 -4.14 23.74 4.32
C GLY A 83 -5.12 24.90 4.34
N GLY A 84 -5.83 25.14 5.44
CA GLY A 84 -6.86 26.18 5.56
C GLY A 84 -8.09 25.92 4.68
N GLU A 85 -8.33 24.69 4.27
CA GLU A 85 -9.44 24.32 3.40
C GLU A 85 -10.77 24.23 4.18
N SER A 86 -11.85 24.67 3.55
CA SER A 86 -13.20 24.35 4.04
C SER A 86 -13.48 22.85 3.93
N ILE A 87 -14.48 22.35 4.65
CA ILE A 87 -14.88 20.94 4.54
C ILE A 87 -15.32 20.61 3.12
N GLU A 88 -16.05 21.50 2.47
CA GLU A 88 -16.60 21.35 1.12
C GLU A 88 -15.48 21.35 0.06
N ASP A 89 -14.53 22.27 0.15
CA ASP A 89 -13.41 22.34 -0.80
C ASP A 89 -12.50 21.13 -0.66
N HIS A 90 -12.22 20.72 0.57
CA HIS A 90 -11.43 19.52 0.83
C HIS A 90 -12.11 18.26 0.29
N ARG A 91 -13.41 18.06 0.53
CA ARG A 91 -14.15 16.93 -0.04
C ARG A 91 -14.12 16.92 -1.57
N ARG A 92 -14.25 18.08 -2.21
CA ARG A 92 -14.15 18.21 -3.65
C ARG A 92 -12.76 17.78 -4.12
N ARG A 93 -11.72 18.30 -3.50
CA ARG A 93 -10.31 17.99 -3.85
C ARG A 93 -9.99 16.49 -3.73
N ILE A 94 -10.36 15.85 -2.62
CA ILE A 94 -10.13 14.40 -2.46
C ILE A 94 -11.00 13.60 -3.43
N GLY A 95 -12.24 14.00 -3.68
CA GLY A 95 -13.10 13.37 -4.67
C GLY A 95 -12.50 13.39 -6.07
N ASP A 96 -11.99 14.55 -6.50
CA ASP A 96 -11.29 14.71 -7.79
C ASP A 96 -10.03 13.83 -7.88
N LEU A 97 -9.27 13.70 -6.78
CA LEU A 97 -8.11 12.81 -6.72
C LEU A 97 -8.53 11.36 -6.92
N TRP A 98 -9.54 10.90 -6.20
CA TRP A 98 -10.04 9.53 -6.30
C TRP A 98 -10.69 9.24 -7.65
N ALA A 99 -11.36 10.22 -8.28
CA ALA A 99 -11.89 10.08 -9.63
C ALA A 99 -10.77 9.83 -10.66
N ARG A 100 -9.63 10.52 -10.54
CA ARG A 100 -8.46 10.25 -11.39
C ARG A 100 -7.91 8.84 -11.18
N PHE A 101 -7.82 8.36 -9.94
CA PHE A 101 -7.42 6.97 -9.67
C PHE A 101 -8.43 5.97 -10.23
N SER A 102 -9.73 6.25 -10.12
CA SER A 102 -10.78 5.42 -10.69
C SER A 102 -10.66 5.31 -12.21
N ALA A 103 -10.37 6.41 -12.90
CA ALA A 103 -10.16 6.40 -14.35
C ALA A 103 -8.95 5.53 -14.75
N VAL A 104 -7.84 5.59 -14.01
CA VAL A 104 -6.68 4.72 -14.23
C VAL A 104 -7.04 3.25 -13.97
N ALA A 105 -7.77 2.97 -12.88
CA ALA A 105 -8.21 1.62 -12.56
C ALA A 105 -9.15 1.04 -13.63
N ALA A 106 -10.04 1.86 -14.21
CA ALA A 106 -10.94 1.43 -15.27
C ALA A 106 -10.20 0.92 -16.52
N ALA A 107 -9.04 1.50 -16.82
CA ALA A 107 -8.17 1.06 -17.92
C ALA A 107 -7.29 -0.15 -17.58
N ASN A 108 -7.17 -0.53 -16.30
CA ASN A 108 -6.35 -1.65 -15.87
C ASN A 108 -7.14 -2.97 -15.95
N PRO A 109 -6.71 -3.96 -16.78
CA PRO A 109 -7.42 -5.23 -16.92
C PRO A 109 -7.42 -6.08 -15.63
N ASN A 110 -6.52 -5.80 -14.69
CA ASN A 110 -6.39 -6.51 -13.42
C ASN A 110 -7.14 -5.84 -12.26
N ALA A 111 -7.76 -4.67 -12.48
CA ALA A 111 -8.52 -4.00 -11.44
C ALA A 111 -9.85 -4.72 -11.17
N TRP A 112 -10.27 -4.78 -9.90
CA TRP A 112 -11.54 -5.36 -9.50
C TRP A 112 -12.74 -4.47 -9.85
N VAL A 113 -12.58 -3.15 -9.72
CA VAL A 113 -13.57 -2.16 -10.14
C VAL A 113 -13.04 -1.50 -11.41
N ARG A 114 -13.70 -1.78 -12.54
CA ARG A 114 -13.29 -1.33 -13.88
C ARG A 114 -14.26 -0.32 -14.48
N GLU A 115 -14.96 0.38 -13.63
CA GLU A 115 -15.83 1.48 -13.97
C GLU A 115 -15.18 2.78 -13.55
N SER A 116 -15.14 3.76 -14.45
CA SER A 116 -14.66 5.11 -14.13
C SER A 116 -15.76 5.87 -13.40
N LEU A 117 -15.51 6.21 -12.15
CA LEU A 117 -16.46 6.93 -11.30
C LEU A 117 -16.13 8.40 -11.23
N THR A 118 -17.16 9.25 -11.17
CA THR A 118 -16.98 10.69 -10.96
C THR A 118 -16.69 11.03 -9.50
N ALA A 119 -16.20 12.23 -9.23
CA ALA A 119 -15.95 12.72 -7.88
C ALA A 119 -17.24 12.72 -7.03
N GLU A 120 -18.37 13.09 -7.62
CA GLU A 120 -19.68 13.10 -6.97
C GLU A 120 -20.10 11.68 -6.56
N GLN A 121 -20.02 10.71 -7.48
CA GLN A 121 -20.36 9.31 -7.20
C GLN A 121 -19.49 8.72 -6.08
N ILE A 122 -18.21 9.09 -6.04
CA ILE A 122 -17.27 8.64 -5.01
C ILE A 122 -17.57 9.27 -3.65
N CYS A 123 -17.93 10.56 -3.62
CA CYS A 123 -18.22 11.30 -2.40
C CYS A 123 -19.64 11.07 -1.86
N GLU A 124 -20.59 10.67 -2.73
CA GLU A 124 -21.97 10.48 -2.33
C GLU A 124 -22.14 9.25 -1.41
N VAL A 125 -22.75 9.50 -0.26
CA VAL A 125 -23.01 8.44 0.72
C VAL A 125 -24.37 7.82 0.44
N GLY A 126 -24.42 6.50 0.25
CA GLY A 126 -25.65 5.77 -0.04
C GLY A 126 -25.55 4.29 0.38
N PRO A 127 -26.56 3.48 0.06
CA PRO A 127 -26.60 2.06 0.43
C PRO A 127 -25.36 1.27 -0.04
N ASP A 128 -24.88 1.55 -1.25
CA ASP A 128 -23.72 0.87 -1.86
C ASP A 128 -22.40 1.55 -1.53
N ASN A 129 -22.43 2.81 -1.08
CA ASN A 129 -21.28 3.62 -0.71
C ASN A 129 -21.43 4.22 0.69
N ARG A 130 -21.63 3.36 1.70
CA ARG A 130 -21.83 3.82 3.09
C ARG A 130 -20.60 4.54 3.64
N MET A 131 -20.81 5.48 4.56
CA MET A 131 -19.71 6.08 5.32
C MET A 131 -18.98 4.99 6.15
N ILE A 132 -17.65 4.96 6.05
CA ILE A 132 -16.79 4.12 6.90
C ILE A 132 -16.31 4.94 8.09
N SER A 133 -15.59 6.02 7.81
CA SER A 133 -15.14 6.99 8.79
C SER A 133 -14.92 8.32 8.06
N TRP A 134 -15.48 9.41 8.59
CA TRP A 134 -15.39 10.73 7.94
C TRP A 134 -13.93 11.14 7.69
N PRO A 135 -13.57 11.64 6.48
CA PRO A 135 -14.44 11.96 5.34
C PRO A 135 -14.60 10.82 4.31
N TYR A 136 -14.24 9.58 4.63
CA TYR A 136 -14.12 8.48 3.70
C TYR A 136 -15.36 7.57 3.64
N PRO A 137 -16.18 7.65 2.58
CA PRO A 137 -17.12 6.59 2.26
C PRO A 137 -16.38 5.33 1.76
N LYS A 138 -17.11 4.23 1.59
CA LYS A 138 -16.55 2.93 1.23
C LYS A 138 -15.68 2.96 -0.03
N LEU A 139 -16.05 3.72 -1.05
CA LEU A 139 -15.30 3.84 -2.31
C LEU A 139 -13.93 4.52 -2.14
N MET A 140 -13.70 5.25 -1.06
CA MET A 140 -12.41 5.84 -0.70
C MET A 140 -11.58 4.94 0.23
N ASN A 141 -12.02 3.70 0.49
CA ASN A 141 -11.29 2.74 1.31
C ASN A 141 -10.85 1.54 0.49
N SER A 142 -9.74 0.91 0.88
CA SER A 142 -9.30 -0.33 0.29
C SER A 142 -10.33 -1.45 0.47
N ASN A 143 -10.47 -2.30 -0.54
CA ASN A 143 -11.38 -3.43 -0.49
C ASN A 143 -10.62 -4.71 -0.10
N ASN A 144 -10.86 -5.22 1.11
CA ASN A 144 -10.24 -6.45 1.59
C ASN A 144 -10.88 -7.72 0.99
N MET A 145 -12.07 -7.60 0.36
CA MET A 145 -12.79 -8.74 -0.22
C MET A 145 -12.32 -9.03 -1.65
N VAL A 146 -11.02 -9.23 -1.81
CA VAL A 146 -10.36 -9.51 -3.09
C VAL A 146 -9.49 -10.76 -3.00
N ASP A 147 -9.20 -11.35 -4.15
CA ASP A 147 -8.15 -12.33 -4.37
C ASP A 147 -7.23 -11.75 -5.44
N GLN A 148 -5.96 -11.61 -5.13
CA GLN A 148 -4.99 -11.05 -6.07
C GLN A 148 -3.58 -11.55 -5.75
N SER A 149 -2.72 -11.53 -6.76
CA SER A 149 -1.31 -11.85 -6.59
C SER A 149 -0.45 -10.98 -7.50
N ALA A 150 0.80 -10.81 -7.12
CA ALA A 150 1.80 -10.15 -7.94
C ALA A 150 3.12 -10.89 -7.80
N ALA A 151 3.92 -10.86 -8.86
CA ALA A 151 5.26 -11.39 -8.85
C ALA A 151 6.18 -10.51 -9.70
N VAL A 152 7.41 -10.34 -9.24
CA VAL A 152 8.48 -9.67 -9.99
C VAL A 152 9.74 -10.52 -9.96
N VAL A 153 10.48 -10.51 -11.07
CA VAL A 153 11.78 -11.13 -11.17
C VAL A 153 12.85 -10.04 -11.07
N LEU A 154 13.82 -10.25 -10.18
CA LEU A 154 15.01 -9.40 -10.06
C LEU A 154 16.24 -10.20 -10.47
N CYS A 155 17.06 -9.62 -11.33
CA CYS A 155 18.33 -10.23 -11.77
C CYS A 155 19.31 -9.15 -12.20
N SER A 156 20.57 -9.54 -12.49
CA SER A 156 21.51 -8.63 -13.12
C SER A 156 21.13 -8.38 -14.60
N ALA A 157 21.66 -7.31 -15.20
CA ALA A 157 21.46 -7.01 -16.61
C ALA A 157 21.99 -8.13 -17.51
N GLU A 158 23.16 -8.70 -17.18
CA GLU A 158 23.76 -9.82 -17.89
C GLU A 158 22.87 -11.06 -17.84
N LYS A 159 22.24 -11.31 -16.68
CA LYS A 159 21.31 -12.43 -16.54
C LYS A 159 20.05 -12.22 -17.36
N ALA A 160 19.52 -11.00 -17.39
CA ALA A 160 18.36 -10.65 -18.21
C ALA A 160 18.66 -10.81 -19.71
N GLU A 161 19.84 -10.43 -20.16
CA GLU A 161 20.30 -10.65 -21.54
C GLU A 161 20.45 -12.15 -21.86
N TYR A 162 21.08 -12.92 -20.97
CA TYR A 162 21.20 -14.36 -21.12
C TYR A 162 19.84 -15.07 -21.24
N LEU A 163 18.85 -14.62 -20.46
CA LEU A 163 17.49 -15.13 -20.50
C LEU A 163 16.64 -14.55 -21.63
N GLN A 164 17.22 -13.67 -22.44
CA GLN A 164 16.55 -13.01 -23.58
C GLN A 164 15.27 -12.26 -23.18
N ILE A 165 15.27 -11.66 -21.98
CA ILE A 165 14.14 -10.82 -21.53
C ILE A 165 14.11 -9.55 -22.38
N PRO A 166 12.97 -9.19 -23.01
CA PRO A 166 12.86 -8.00 -23.84
C PRO A 166 13.22 -6.73 -23.05
N ARG A 167 14.01 -5.86 -23.68
CA ARG A 167 14.52 -4.62 -23.04
C ARG A 167 13.42 -3.66 -22.58
N ASP A 168 12.30 -3.64 -23.24
CA ASP A 168 11.11 -2.84 -22.89
C ASP A 168 10.41 -3.30 -21.60
N GLN A 169 10.77 -4.50 -21.10
CA GLN A 169 10.30 -5.02 -19.81
C GLN A 169 11.26 -4.73 -18.64
N TRP A 170 12.40 -4.09 -18.91
CA TRP A 170 13.40 -3.86 -17.87
C TRP A 170 13.09 -2.60 -17.08
N VAL A 171 13.16 -2.73 -15.76
CA VAL A 171 13.06 -1.61 -14.82
C VAL A 171 14.30 -1.61 -13.94
N PHE A 172 14.99 -0.48 -13.90
CA PHE A 172 16.21 -0.31 -13.11
C PHE A 172 15.92 0.45 -11.80
N PRO A 173 15.99 -0.19 -10.62
CA PRO A 173 15.97 0.51 -9.36
C PRO A 173 17.25 1.35 -9.21
N HIS A 174 17.13 2.67 -9.05
CA HIS A 174 18.28 3.57 -8.93
C HIS A 174 18.74 3.71 -7.49
N ALA A 175 17.79 3.92 -6.56
CA ALA A 175 18.07 4.10 -5.15
C ALA A 175 16.88 3.67 -4.30
N GLY A 176 17.13 3.40 -3.04
CA GLY A 176 16.12 3.12 -2.04
C GLY A 176 16.56 3.68 -0.69
N THR A 177 15.62 4.13 0.10
CA THR A 177 15.83 4.55 1.49
C THR A 177 14.75 3.94 2.37
N ASP A 178 15.08 3.79 3.64
CA ASP A 178 14.17 3.36 4.68
C ASP A 178 14.12 4.39 5.81
N SER A 179 12.93 4.69 6.30
CA SER A 179 12.73 5.64 7.38
C SER A 179 11.38 5.40 8.06
N HIS A 180 11.29 5.71 9.34
CA HIS A 180 10.09 5.51 10.14
C HIS A 180 9.68 6.79 10.86
N ASP A 181 8.38 7.08 10.86
CA ASP A 181 7.79 7.99 11.84
C ASP A 181 7.47 7.22 13.13
N THR A 182 7.15 7.93 14.21
CA THR A 182 6.59 7.32 15.41
C THR A 182 5.32 6.56 15.07
N TYR A 183 5.23 5.27 15.44
CA TYR A 183 4.10 4.41 15.08
C TYR A 183 2.82 4.81 15.82
N SER A 184 2.90 5.04 17.13
CA SER A 184 1.77 5.56 17.91
C SER A 184 1.40 6.96 17.46
N ILE A 185 0.14 7.16 17.07
CA ILE A 185 -0.38 8.46 16.63
C ILE A 185 -0.40 9.46 17.77
N ALA A 186 -0.72 9.01 18.98
CA ALA A 186 -0.77 9.84 20.17
C ALA A 186 0.59 10.45 20.56
N GLU A 187 1.68 9.87 20.03
CA GLU A 187 3.06 10.32 20.28
C GLU A 187 3.62 11.18 19.14
N ARG A 188 2.85 11.41 18.07
CA ARG A 188 3.27 12.27 16.96
C ARG A 188 3.04 13.74 17.28
N ASP A 189 4.01 14.56 16.95
CA ASP A 189 3.92 16.01 17.11
C ASP A 189 2.91 16.61 16.12
N GLU A 190 3.02 16.24 14.84
CA GLU A 190 2.14 16.72 13.78
C GLU A 190 1.61 15.55 12.93
N LEU A 191 0.30 15.54 12.64
CA LEU A 191 -0.30 14.51 11.80
C LEU A 191 -0.30 14.88 10.31
N HIS A 192 -0.17 16.16 9.96
CA HIS A 192 -0.15 16.63 8.57
C HIS A 192 1.23 16.60 7.92
N ARG A 193 2.27 16.23 8.66
CA ARG A 193 3.66 16.13 8.18
C ARG A 193 4.28 14.80 8.58
N SER A 194 5.14 14.28 7.72
CA SER A 194 5.95 13.09 7.98
C SER A 194 7.44 13.46 7.87
N PRO A 195 8.16 13.58 8.98
CA PRO A 195 9.62 13.71 8.97
C PRO A 195 10.29 12.56 8.22
N ALA A 196 9.80 11.33 8.36
CA ALA A 196 10.33 10.16 7.68
C ALA A 196 10.24 10.29 6.15
N ILE A 197 9.08 10.66 5.61
CA ILE A 197 8.93 10.88 4.15
C ILE A 197 9.82 12.02 3.68
N ARG A 198 9.91 13.12 4.42
CA ARG A 198 10.72 14.27 4.05
C ARG A 198 12.21 13.91 4.00
N ILE A 199 12.73 13.24 5.03
CA ILE A 199 14.13 12.88 5.13
C ILE A 199 14.48 11.77 4.14
N GLY A 200 13.69 10.69 4.13
CA GLY A 200 13.87 9.56 3.21
C GLY A 200 13.73 9.98 1.75
N GLY A 201 12.73 10.80 1.44
CA GLY A 201 12.51 11.34 0.09
C GLY A 201 13.67 12.22 -0.39
N ALA A 202 14.15 13.15 0.42
CA ALA A 202 15.31 13.95 0.08
C ALA A 202 16.56 13.08 -0.16
N ARG A 203 16.78 12.10 0.71
CA ARG A 203 17.93 11.21 0.60
C ARG A 203 17.88 10.30 -0.61
N VAL A 204 16.71 9.74 -0.97
CA VAL A 204 16.61 8.86 -2.15
C VAL A 204 16.85 9.62 -3.45
N LEU A 205 16.38 10.87 -3.53
CA LEU A 205 16.62 11.71 -4.71
C LEU A 205 18.09 12.10 -4.83
N GLU A 206 18.73 12.46 -3.72
CA GLU A 206 20.18 12.71 -3.68
C GLU A 206 20.98 11.49 -4.15
N LEU A 207 20.65 10.29 -3.64
CA LEU A 207 21.31 9.04 -4.04
C LEU A 207 21.09 8.69 -5.51
N ALA A 208 19.95 9.04 -6.06
CA ALA A 208 19.62 8.83 -7.46
C ALA A 208 20.22 9.91 -8.39
N GLY A 209 20.80 10.98 -7.84
CA GLY A 209 21.31 12.11 -8.62
C GLY A 209 20.20 12.95 -9.27
N ILE A 210 19.01 12.96 -8.69
CA ILE A 210 17.84 13.70 -9.18
C ILE A 210 17.62 14.92 -8.30
N GLY A 211 17.60 16.12 -8.90
CA GLY A 211 17.21 17.35 -8.21
C GLY A 211 15.68 17.44 -8.02
N LEU A 212 15.26 18.15 -6.96
CA LEU A 212 13.86 18.57 -6.77
C LEU A 212 13.57 19.83 -7.58
#